data_2b1af012890fd03219f238871143bac3
#
_entry.id   2b1af012890fd03219f238871143bac3
#
_cell.length_a   1.000
_cell.length_b   1.000
_cell.length_c   1.000
_cell.angle_alpha   90.00
_cell.angle_beta   90.00
_cell.angle_gamma   90.00
#
_symmetry.space_group_name_H-M   'P 1'
#
loop_
_entity.id
_entity.type
_entity.pdbx_description
1 polymer ?
#
loop_
_entity_poly.entity_id
_entity_poly.type
_entity_poly.pdbx_seq_one_letter_code
_entity_poly.pdbx_strand_id
1 'polypeptide(L)'
;LWGWRFAAGGFLAVLVLGCASTPPAPPPQPVPPPPGTLYEWNPDGLIGEPSIIIDLRTQRAEIYIGGEHAGWSVVATGKEGFNTQAGDYTILEKVVDKRSTLYGRTVDAYGSTVKADADARRDSPPEGGRFVFAPMPYWMRLTWRGIGMHGGPIPRPGRTASHGCIRLPREFAPQLFEYVRIGTPVRIIR
;
A
#
# COMPACT_ATOMS: atom_id res chain seq x y z
N LEU A 1 18.31 0.31 95.13
CA LEU A 1 18.51 -1.01 94.54
C LEU A 1 17.40 -1.32 93.53
N TRP A 2 17.60 -0.94 92.34
CA TRP A 2 16.58 -1.08 91.29
C TRP A 2 17.06 -2.11 90.23
N GLY A 3 16.28 -3.16 90.02
CA GLY A 3 16.50 -4.17 89.05
C GLY A 3 15.64 -3.86 87.78
N TRP A 4 16.31 -3.78 86.67
CA TRP A 4 15.63 -3.63 85.33
C TRP A 4 15.41 -5.02 84.73
N ARG A 5 14.14 -5.29 84.42
CA ARG A 5 13.72 -6.48 83.67
C ARG A 5 13.68 -6.12 82.21
N PHE A 6 14.54 -6.75 81.39
CA PHE A 6 14.43 -6.68 79.91
C PHE A 6 13.37 -7.66 79.45
N ALA A 7 12.36 -7.16 78.80
CA ALA A 7 11.38 -7.97 78.04
C ALA A 7 11.92 -8.21 76.63
N ALA A 8 12.14 -9.47 76.28
CA ALA A 8 12.52 -9.87 74.94
C ALA A 8 11.24 -9.90 74.03
N GLY A 9 11.11 -8.92 73.12
CA GLY A 9 10.07 -8.91 72.06
C GLY A 9 10.55 -9.71 70.88
N GLY A 10 9.94 -10.86 70.63
CA GLY A 10 10.20 -11.64 69.40
C GLY A 10 9.54 -10.99 68.18
N PHE A 11 10.34 -10.60 67.22
CA PHE A 11 9.84 -10.17 65.91
C PHE A 11 9.53 -11.41 65.07
N LEU A 12 8.26 -11.63 64.78
CA LEU A 12 7.80 -12.64 63.83
C LEU A 12 7.93 -12.06 62.40
N ALA A 13 8.95 -12.49 61.64
CA ALA A 13 9.12 -12.10 60.25
C ALA A 13 8.13 -12.92 59.39
N VAL A 14 7.09 -12.27 58.87
CA VAL A 14 6.18 -12.84 57.90
C VAL A 14 6.84 -12.78 56.50
N LEU A 15 7.28 -13.92 56.01
CA LEU A 15 7.75 -14.07 54.63
C LEU A 15 6.52 -14.05 53.68
N VAL A 16 6.33 -12.94 53.02
CA VAL A 16 5.36 -12.83 51.92
C VAL A 16 6.01 -13.40 50.66
N LEU A 17 5.67 -14.65 50.29
CA LEU A 17 6.01 -15.19 48.98
C LEU A 17 5.17 -14.46 47.93
N GLY A 18 5.74 -13.44 47.29
CA GLY A 18 5.18 -12.79 46.11
C GLY A 18 5.25 -13.74 44.91
N CYS A 19 4.11 -14.22 44.41
CA CYS A 19 4.04 -14.87 43.12
C CYS A 19 4.39 -13.83 42.03
N ALA A 20 5.61 -13.88 41.53
CA ALA A 20 6.02 -13.10 40.36
C ALA A 20 5.31 -13.68 39.11
N SER A 21 4.24 -13.06 38.69
CA SER A 21 3.60 -13.37 37.41
C SER A 21 4.55 -12.96 36.27
N THR A 22 5.03 -13.94 35.51
CA THR A 22 5.80 -13.69 34.29
C THR A 22 4.94 -12.86 33.33
N PRO A 23 5.41 -11.73 32.80
CA PRO A 23 4.65 -10.98 31.80
C PRO A 23 4.36 -11.85 30.58
N PRO A 24 3.18 -11.73 29.94
CA PRO A 24 2.85 -12.49 28.74
C PRO A 24 3.92 -12.24 27.66
N ALA A 25 4.30 -13.32 26.96
CA ALA A 25 5.23 -13.21 25.85
C ALA A 25 4.73 -12.19 24.82
N PRO A 26 5.61 -11.34 24.26
CA PRO A 26 5.22 -10.42 23.20
C PRO A 26 4.61 -11.22 22.04
N PRO A 27 3.59 -10.66 21.34
CA PRO A 27 2.99 -11.32 20.19
C PRO A 27 4.07 -11.64 19.16
N PRO A 28 3.97 -12.79 18.46
CA PRO A 28 4.93 -13.16 17.42
C PRO A 28 5.03 -12.06 16.38
N GLN A 29 6.25 -11.63 16.08
CA GLN A 29 6.48 -10.63 15.05
C GLN A 29 6.15 -11.22 13.68
N PRO A 30 5.51 -10.44 12.78
CA PRO A 30 5.23 -10.90 11.43
C PRO A 30 6.51 -11.40 10.75
N VAL A 31 6.49 -12.63 10.25
CA VAL A 31 7.61 -13.19 9.48
C VAL A 31 7.75 -12.34 8.21
N PRO A 32 8.96 -11.84 7.87
CA PRO A 32 9.16 -11.10 6.64
C PRO A 32 8.74 -11.96 5.44
N PRO A 33 8.02 -11.39 4.46
CA PRO A 33 7.61 -12.12 3.27
C PRO A 33 8.85 -12.62 2.49
N PRO A 34 8.73 -13.73 1.74
CA PRO A 34 9.79 -14.24 0.89
C PRO A 34 10.34 -13.16 -0.06
N PRO A 35 11.65 -13.17 -0.37
CA PRO A 35 12.23 -12.26 -1.35
C PRO A 35 11.48 -12.32 -2.69
N GLY A 36 11.12 -11.16 -3.24
CA GLY A 36 10.36 -11.07 -4.50
C GLY A 36 8.86 -11.06 -4.36
N THR A 37 8.28 -11.28 -3.17
CA THR A 37 6.85 -11.13 -2.93
C THR A 37 6.44 -9.67 -3.11
N LEU A 38 5.48 -9.42 -4.00
CA LEU A 38 4.98 -8.07 -4.28
C LEU A 38 3.69 -7.73 -3.53
N TYR A 39 2.99 -8.73 -3.01
CA TYR A 39 1.77 -8.54 -2.22
C TYR A 39 1.45 -9.79 -1.40
N GLU A 40 0.66 -9.61 -0.35
CA GLU A 40 -0.07 -10.65 0.38
C GLU A 40 -1.53 -10.23 0.45
N TRP A 41 -2.44 -11.20 0.32
CA TRP A 41 -3.86 -10.91 0.28
C TRP A 41 -4.66 -12.05 0.92
N ASN A 42 -5.25 -11.79 2.07
CA ASN A 42 -5.99 -12.74 2.90
C ASN A 42 -7.31 -12.13 3.37
N PRO A 43 -8.30 -11.93 2.48
CA PRO A 43 -9.58 -11.31 2.83
C PRO A 43 -10.56 -12.28 3.48
N ASP A 44 -10.27 -13.59 3.46
CA ASP A 44 -11.22 -14.62 3.84
C ASP A 44 -11.64 -14.51 5.31
N GLY A 45 -12.95 -14.52 5.55
CA GLY A 45 -13.53 -14.39 6.89
C GLY A 45 -13.61 -12.95 7.41
N LEU A 46 -13.01 -11.95 6.76
CA LEU A 46 -13.11 -10.55 7.15
C LEU A 46 -14.45 -9.95 6.68
N ILE A 47 -15.09 -9.19 7.56
CA ILE A 47 -16.40 -8.58 7.29
C ILE A 47 -16.30 -7.07 7.51
N GLY A 48 -16.89 -6.30 6.60
CA GLY A 48 -16.97 -4.84 6.72
C GLY A 48 -16.49 -4.09 5.49
N GLU A 49 -16.32 -2.77 5.65
CA GLU A 49 -15.94 -1.88 4.58
C GLU A 49 -14.42 -1.93 4.33
N PRO A 50 -14.00 -2.02 3.06
CA PRO A 50 -12.59 -1.91 2.71
C PRO A 50 -12.07 -0.48 2.89
N SER A 51 -10.79 -0.36 3.27
CA SER A 51 -10.05 0.89 3.27
C SER A 51 -8.59 0.64 2.92
N ILE A 52 -7.91 1.65 2.36
CA ILE A 52 -6.53 1.53 1.87
C ILE A 52 -5.69 2.65 2.44
N ILE A 53 -4.48 2.32 2.92
CA ILE A 53 -3.46 3.29 3.31
C ILE A 53 -2.24 3.08 2.41
N ILE A 54 -1.77 4.13 1.74
CA ILE A 54 -0.59 4.09 0.85
C ILE A 54 0.50 4.97 1.45
N ASP A 55 1.64 4.38 1.80
CA ASP A 55 2.83 5.12 2.25
C ASP A 55 3.77 5.37 1.06
N LEU A 56 3.96 6.64 0.73
CA LEU A 56 4.81 7.09 -0.39
C LEU A 56 6.30 6.87 -0.13
N ARG A 57 6.74 6.79 1.14
CA ARG A 57 8.15 6.58 1.49
C ARG A 57 8.54 5.12 1.29
N THR A 58 7.68 4.22 1.72
CA THR A 58 7.92 2.77 1.63
C THR A 58 7.45 2.18 0.30
N GLN A 59 6.67 2.95 -0.50
CA GLN A 59 6.04 2.48 -1.73
C GLN A 59 5.19 1.23 -1.49
N ARG A 60 4.34 1.29 -0.45
CA ARG A 60 3.53 0.17 0.01
C ARG A 60 2.10 0.62 0.27
N ALA A 61 1.15 -0.24 -0.05
CA ALA A 61 -0.25 -0.12 0.30
C ALA A 61 -0.59 -1.17 1.37
N GLU A 62 -1.30 -0.77 2.42
CA GLU A 62 -1.92 -1.64 3.41
C GLU A 62 -3.42 -1.62 3.19
N ILE A 63 -4.05 -2.78 3.17
CA ILE A 63 -5.47 -2.94 2.90
C ILE A 63 -6.16 -3.51 4.14
N TYR A 64 -7.29 -2.91 4.51
CA TYR A 64 -8.10 -3.29 5.66
C TYR A 64 -9.51 -3.58 5.22
N ILE A 65 -10.20 -4.50 5.93
CA ILE A 65 -11.62 -4.81 5.79
C ILE A 65 -12.24 -4.78 7.18
N GLY A 66 -13.23 -3.91 7.40
CA GLY A 66 -13.84 -3.73 8.73
C GLY A 66 -12.87 -3.23 9.81
N GLY A 67 -11.72 -2.65 9.41
CA GLY A 67 -10.65 -2.23 10.31
C GLY A 67 -9.60 -3.31 10.60
N GLU A 68 -9.79 -4.54 10.18
CA GLU A 68 -8.82 -5.63 10.29
C GLU A 68 -7.90 -5.68 9.06
N HIS A 69 -6.62 -6.00 9.28
CA HIS A 69 -5.63 -6.04 8.21
C HIS A 69 -5.89 -7.24 7.27
N ALA A 70 -6.20 -6.96 6.02
CA ALA A 70 -6.51 -7.95 5.00
C ALA A 70 -5.31 -8.29 4.10
N GLY A 71 -4.31 -7.41 4.05
CA GLY A 71 -3.13 -7.65 3.23
C GLY A 71 -2.39 -6.37 2.87
N TRP A 72 -1.34 -6.54 2.08
CA TRP A 72 -0.49 -5.45 1.62
C TRP A 72 -0.03 -5.66 0.17
N SER A 73 0.43 -4.58 -0.44
CA SER A 73 1.02 -4.62 -1.78
C SER A 73 2.12 -3.58 -1.94
N VAL A 74 3.19 -3.95 -2.63
CA VAL A 74 4.11 -2.96 -3.18
C VAL A 74 3.36 -2.11 -4.20
N VAL A 75 3.68 -0.82 -4.24
CA VAL A 75 3.16 0.09 -5.26
C VAL A 75 4.30 0.82 -5.96
N ALA A 76 4.01 1.41 -7.13
CA ALA A 76 4.91 2.38 -7.75
C ALA A 76 4.14 3.66 -8.04
N THR A 77 4.45 4.71 -7.28
CA THR A 77 3.80 6.02 -7.36
C THR A 77 4.53 6.97 -8.29
N GLY A 78 4.11 8.22 -8.36
CA GLY A 78 4.67 9.25 -9.25
C GLY A 78 6.16 9.50 -9.02
N LYS A 79 6.95 9.43 -10.11
CA LYS A 79 8.37 9.77 -10.14
C LYS A 79 8.58 11.28 -9.95
N GLU A 80 9.82 11.71 -9.79
CA GLU A 80 10.20 13.12 -9.72
C GLU A 80 9.58 13.94 -10.87
N GLY A 81 9.03 15.10 -10.55
CA GLY A 81 8.24 15.93 -11.47
C GLY A 81 6.79 15.50 -11.68
N PHE A 82 6.39 14.31 -11.19
CA PHE A 82 5.04 13.75 -11.32
C PHE A 82 4.50 13.22 -9.99
N ASN A 83 4.79 13.91 -8.90
CA ASN A 83 4.52 13.45 -7.55
C ASN A 83 3.04 13.10 -7.30
N THR A 84 2.81 11.90 -6.76
CA THR A 84 1.53 11.55 -6.16
C THR A 84 1.37 12.38 -4.87
N GLN A 85 0.22 13.05 -4.73
CA GLN A 85 -0.02 13.92 -3.57
C GLN A 85 -0.53 13.09 -2.39
N ALA A 86 0.01 13.36 -1.19
CA ALA A 86 -0.55 12.86 0.06
C ALA A 86 -1.91 13.51 0.35
N GLY A 87 -2.81 12.80 1.03
CA GLY A 87 -4.14 13.29 1.36
C GLY A 87 -5.14 12.15 1.55
N ASP A 88 -6.36 12.52 1.87
CA ASP A 88 -7.50 11.62 1.99
C ASP A 88 -8.32 11.67 0.69
N TYR A 89 -8.56 10.50 0.12
CA TYR A 89 -9.28 10.29 -1.13
C TYR A 89 -10.36 9.23 -0.95
N THR A 90 -11.23 9.13 -1.96
CA THR A 90 -12.13 8.00 -2.12
C THR A 90 -12.04 7.49 -3.56
N ILE A 91 -12.42 6.24 -3.79
CA ILE A 91 -12.55 5.73 -5.15
C ILE A 91 -13.79 6.38 -5.79
N LEU A 92 -13.59 7.12 -6.88
CA LEU A 92 -14.62 7.89 -7.59
C LEU A 92 -15.22 7.14 -8.78
N GLU A 93 -14.47 6.21 -9.38
CA GLU A 93 -14.83 5.46 -10.57
C GLU A 93 -14.04 4.17 -10.62
N LYS A 94 -14.62 3.13 -11.20
CA LYS A 94 -13.96 1.83 -11.47
C LYS A 94 -14.15 1.45 -12.94
N VAL A 95 -13.05 1.10 -13.64
CA VAL A 95 -13.08 0.68 -15.06
C VAL A 95 -12.11 -0.47 -15.28
N VAL A 96 -12.58 -1.60 -15.82
CA VAL A 96 -11.75 -2.79 -16.03
C VAL A 96 -10.66 -2.54 -17.08
N ASP A 97 -11.02 -2.04 -18.25
CA ASP A 97 -10.08 -1.76 -19.35
C ASP A 97 -9.99 -0.25 -19.63
N LYS A 98 -9.10 0.41 -18.90
CA LYS A 98 -8.79 1.83 -19.07
C LYS A 98 -7.47 1.99 -19.80
N ARG A 99 -7.38 3.02 -20.65
CA ARG A 99 -6.12 3.49 -21.24
C ARG A 99 -5.85 4.93 -20.82
N SER A 100 -4.58 5.29 -20.74
CA SER A 100 -4.17 6.69 -20.58
C SER A 100 -4.67 7.52 -21.76
N THR A 101 -4.95 8.79 -21.52
CA THR A 101 -5.24 9.77 -22.58
C THR A 101 -4.04 10.67 -22.88
N LEU A 102 -2.95 10.55 -22.08
CA LEU A 102 -1.78 11.42 -22.19
C LEU A 102 -0.49 10.65 -22.39
N TYR A 103 -0.31 9.52 -21.73
CA TYR A 103 0.98 8.81 -21.67
C TYR A 103 0.94 7.48 -22.40
N GLY A 104 2.07 7.13 -23.02
CA GLY A 104 2.19 5.89 -23.76
C GLY A 104 3.54 5.76 -24.43
N ARG A 105 3.53 5.28 -25.68
CA ARG A 105 4.70 5.17 -26.53
C ARG A 105 4.35 5.58 -27.97
N THR A 106 5.32 6.10 -28.71
CA THR A 106 5.19 6.22 -30.15
C THR A 106 5.79 5.00 -30.85
N VAL A 107 5.17 4.57 -31.92
CA VAL A 107 5.66 3.48 -32.77
C VAL A 107 5.75 3.97 -34.23
N ASP A 108 6.66 3.38 -34.99
CA ASP A 108 6.79 3.61 -36.42
C ASP A 108 5.69 2.89 -37.24
N ALA A 109 5.77 2.97 -38.57
CA ALA A 109 4.85 2.31 -39.46
C ALA A 109 4.83 0.79 -39.36
N TYR A 110 5.91 0.19 -38.86
CA TYR A 110 6.08 -1.24 -38.67
C TYR A 110 5.68 -1.71 -37.25
N GLY A 111 5.30 -0.76 -36.35
CA GLY A 111 4.91 -1.06 -34.98
C GLY A 111 6.08 -1.11 -33.99
N SER A 112 7.31 -0.83 -34.42
CA SER A 112 8.49 -0.76 -33.54
C SER A 112 8.44 0.47 -32.66
N THR A 113 8.80 0.33 -31.35
CA THR A 113 8.78 1.44 -30.43
C THR A 113 9.90 2.42 -30.71
N VAL A 114 9.53 3.67 -31.03
CA VAL A 114 10.46 4.78 -31.25
C VAL A 114 10.73 5.54 -29.95
N LYS A 115 9.68 5.79 -29.16
CA LYS A 115 9.79 6.43 -27.85
C LYS A 115 8.90 5.71 -26.83
N ALA A 116 9.48 5.11 -25.81
CA ALA A 116 8.78 4.26 -24.85
C ALA A 116 7.99 5.04 -23.78
N ASP A 117 8.44 6.26 -23.40
CA ASP A 117 7.83 7.12 -22.38
C ASP A 117 7.40 8.44 -23.04
N ALA A 118 6.34 8.37 -23.86
CA ALA A 118 5.85 9.48 -24.64
C ALA A 118 4.66 10.17 -23.96
N ASP A 119 4.63 11.51 -24.10
CA ASP A 119 3.54 12.40 -23.68
C ASP A 119 2.86 12.98 -24.91
N ALA A 120 1.62 12.61 -25.18
CA ALA A 120 0.87 13.00 -26.38
C ALA A 120 0.70 14.53 -26.55
N ARG A 121 0.98 15.32 -25.53
CA ARG A 121 0.96 16.80 -25.61
C ARG A 121 2.23 17.37 -26.22
N ARG A 122 3.32 16.60 -26.27
CA ARG A 122 4.67 17.05 -26.67
C ARG A 122 5.30 16.16 -27.73
N ASP A 123 4.91 14.89 -27.78
CA ASP A 123 5.55 13.89 -28.60
C ASP A 123 4.62 13.45 -29.73
N SER A 124 5.08 13.57 -30.99
CA SER A 124 4.39 13.05 -32.15
C SER A 124 5.03 11.75 -32.63
N PRO A 125 4.27 10.78 -33.13
CA PRO A 125 4.84 9.63 -33.81
C PRO A 125 5.54 10.07 -35.12
N PRO A 126 6.50 9.26 -35.61
CA PRO A 126 7.10 9.48 -36.92
C PRO A 126 6.05 9.32 -38.05
N GLU A 127 6.42 9.72 -39.25
CA GLU A 127 5.55 9.55 -40.42
C GLU A 127 5.10 8.10 -40.63
N GLY A 128 3.81 7.88 -40.87
CA GLY A 128 3.21 6.54 -40.94
C GLY A 128 3.08 5.79 -39.62
N GLY A 129 3.63 6.34 -38.53
CA GLY A 129 3.53 5.77 -37.21
C GLY A 129 2.28 6.16 -36.42
N ARG A 130 2.18 5.75 -35.17
CA ARG A 130 1.06 6.09 -34.28
C ARG A 130 1.47 6.20 -32.82
N PHE A 131 0.61 6.85 -32.02
CA PHE A 131 0.70 6.87 -30.57
C PHE A 131 -0.06 5.65 -30.00
N VAL A 132 0.56 4.91 -29.10
CA VAL A 132 -0.02 3.76 -28.38
C VAL A 132 -0.15 4.12 -26.91
N PHE A 133 -1.35 4.42 -26.47
CA PHE A 133 -1.63 4.81 -25.09
C PHE A 133 -1.40 3.67 -24.11
N ALA A 134 -0.82 4.00 -22.96
CA ALA A 134 -0.50 3.02 -21.92
C ALA A 134 -1.77 2.38 -21.34
N PRO A 135 -1.83 1.05 -21.23
CA PRO A 135 -2.94 0.37 -20.56
C PRO A 135 -2.88 0.63 -19.04
N MET A 136 -4.04 0.81 -18.44
CA MET A 136 -4.26 1.02 -17.01
C MET A 136 -5.41 0.08 -16.56
N PRO A 137 -5.23 -1.25 -16.64
CA PRO A 137 -6.29 -2.20 -16.31
C PRO A 137 -6.68 -2.10 -14.83
N TYR A 138 -7.94 -2.40 -14.54
CA TYR A 138 -8.51 -2.33 -13.20
C TYR A 138 -8.35 -0.94 -12.57
N TRP A 139 -8.71 0.06 -13.34
CA TRP A 139 -8.62 1.47 -12.95
C TRP A 139 -9.58 1.79 -11.80
N MET A 140 -9.03 2.38 -10.76
CA MET A 140 -9.74 2.93 -9.59
C MET A 140 -9.36 4.40 -9.46
N ARG A 141 -10.25 5.30 -9.89
CA ARG A 141 -10.01 6.74 -9.92
C ARG A 141 -10.00 7.34 -8.52
N LEU A 142 -9.03 8.18 -8.21
CA LEU A 142 -8.95 8.94 -6.97
C LEU A 142 -9.23 10.44 -7.17
N THR A 143 -8.93 10.97 -8.34
CA THR A 143 -9.17 12.40 -8.66
C THR A 143 -9.72 12.59 -10.06
N TRP A 144 -10.52 13.63 -10.26
CA TRP A 144 -10.97 14.03 -11.58
C TRP A 144 -9.84 14.63 -12.45
N ARG A 145 -8.69 14.93 -11.84
CA ARG A 145 -7.46 15.33 -12.56
C ARG A 145 -6.68 14.16 -13.16
N GLY A 146 -7.21 12.93 -13.06
CA GLY A 146 -6.65 11.76 -13.72
C GLY A 146 -5.66 10.95 -12.90
N ILE A 147 -5.65 11.11 -11.58
CA ILE A 147 -4.89 10.24 -10.66
C ILE A 147 -5.78 9.08 -10.21
N GLY A 148 -5.22 7.89 -10.17
CA GLY A 148 -5.90 6.68 -9.70
C GLY A 148 -4.92 5.54 -9.47
N MET A 149 -5.45 4.40 -9.00
CA MET A 149 -4.74 3.13 -8.86
C MET A 149 -5.08 2.23 -10.06
N HIS A 150 -4.14 1.42 -10.51
CA HIS A 150 -4.36 0.48 -11.62
C HIS A 150 -3.26 -0.60 -11.67
N GLY A 151 -3.52 -1.71 -12.33
CA GLY A 151 -2.51 -2.72 -12.62
C GLY A 151 -1.44 -2.20 -13.58
N GLY A 152 -0.17 -2.43 -13.24
CA GLY A 152 0.92 -1.97 -14.09
C GLY A 152 2.28 -2.57 -13.71
N PRO A 153 3.31 -2.30 -14.51
CA PRO A 153 4.65 -2.77 -14.18
C PRO A 153 5.21 -2.03 -12.97
N ILE A 154 5.84 -2.79 -12.07
CA ILE A 154 6.63 -2.30 -10.94
C ILE A 154 8.09 -2.71 -11.22
N PRO A 155 8.85 -1.89 -11.96
CA PRO A 155 10.16 -2.28 -12.45
C PRO A 155 11.20 -2.41 -11.32
N ARG A 156 11.01 -1.67 -10.23
CA ARG A 156 11.87 -1.68 -9.05
C ARG A 156 11.00 -1.51 -7.80
N PRO A 157 10.69 -2.59 -7.08
CA PRO A 157 9.96 -2.52 -5.81
C PRO A 157 10.60 -1.48 -4.86
N GLY A 158 9.77 -0.69 -4.18
CA GLY A 158 10.22 0.39 -3.31
C GLY A 158 10.65 1.68 -4.02
N ARG A 159 10.48 1.79 -5.36
CA ARG A 159 10.83 2.99 -6.13
C ARG A 159 9.63 3.53 -6.90
N THR A 160 9.56 4.86 -7.00
CA THR A 160 8.61 5.58 -7.83
C THR A 160 8.87 5.34 -9.32
N ALA A 161 7.82 5.23 -10.15
CA ALA A 161 7.98 4.95 -11.58
C ALA A 161 6.87 5.49 -12.48
N SER A 162 5.80 6.09 -11.95
CA SER A 162 4.64 6.53 -12.72
C SER A 162 4.66 8.04 -13.05
N HIS A 163 3.65 8.49 -13.78
CA HIS A 163 3.34 9.92 -14.00
C HIS A 163 2.25 10.42 -13.02
N GLY A 164 2.28 9.95 -11.77
CA GLY A 164 1.39 10.38 -10.70
C GLY A 164 0.38 9.33 -10.25
N CYS A 165 0.01 8.38 -11.09
CA CYS A 165 -0.85 7.25 -10.71
C CYS A 165 -0.14 6.27 -9.77
N ILE A 166 -0.89 5.44 -9.08
CA ILE A 166 -0.40 4.37 -8.21
C ILE A 166 -0.50 3.05 -8.98
N ARG A 167 0.63 2.48 -9.37
CA ARG A 167 0.66 1.16 -10.00
C ARG A 167 0.65 0.08 -8.94
N LEU A 168 -0.22 -0.90 -9.14
CA LEU A 168 -0.30 -2.15 -8.37
C LEU A 168 0.32 -3.29 -9.20
N PRO A 169 0.84 -4.36 -8.59
CA PRO A 169 1.16 -5.59 -9.29
C PRO A 169 -0.01 -6.04 -10.16
N ARG A 170 0.26 -6.50 -11.36
CA ARG A 170 -0.79 -6.87 -12.33
C ARG A 170 -1.69 -7.98 -11.82
N GLU A 171 -1.13 -8.89 -11.06
CA GLU A 171 -1.81 -10.04 -10.47
C GLU A 171 -2.67 -9.65 -9.26
N PHE A 172 -2.31 -8.59 -8.56
CA PHE A 172 -3.05 -8.08 -7.41
C PHE A 172 -4.18 -7.11 -7.78
N ALA A 173 -3.98 -6.30 -8.82
CA ALA A 173 -4.95 -5.28 -9.20
C ALA A 173 -6.38 -5.81 -9.44
N PRO A 174 -6.62 -6.95 -10.12
CA PRO A 174 -7.96 -7.53 -10.25
C PRO A 174 -8.55 -7.95 -8.91
N GLN A 175 -7.75 -8.54 -8.03
CA GLN A 175 -8.20 -9.00 -6.71
C GLN A 175 -8.67 -7.81 -5.86
N LEU A 176 -7.86 -6.76 -5.75
CA LEU A 176 -8.25 -5.55 -5.03
C LEU A 176 -9.48 -4.88 -5.67
N PHE A 177 -9.54 -4.84 -6.99
CA PHE A 177 -10.66 -4.25 -7.73
C PHE A 177 -11.99 -4.91 -7.39
N GLU A 178 -12.05 -6.22 -7.19
CA GLU A 178 -13.27 -6.94 -6.81
C GLU A 178 -13.78 -6.51 -5.41
N TYR A 179 -12.87 -6.31 -4.46
CA TYR A 179 -13.22 -6.00 -3.07
C TYR A 179 -13.59 -4.54 -2.82
N VAL A 180 -12.96 -3.61 -3.54
CA VAL A 180 -13.25 -2.19 -3.34
C VAL A 180 -14.43 -1.72 -4.17
N ARG A 181 -15.09 -0.65 -3.72
CA ARG A 181 -16.21 -0.02 -4.40
C ARG A 181 -16.04 1.49 -4.52
N ILE A 182 -16.90 2.13 -5.29
CA ILE A 182 -16.98 3.61 -5.33
C ILE A 182 -17.32 4.07 -3.90
N GLY A 183 -16.57 5.06 -3.41
CA GLY A 183 -16.65 5.54 -2.03
C GLY A 183 -15.63 4.90 -1.07
N THR A 184 -14.95 3.79 -1.44
CA THR A 184 -13.90 3.19 -0.60
C THR A 184 -12.84 4.23 -0.25
N PRO A 185 -12.53 4.46 1.06
CA PRO A 185 -11.51 5.40 1.51
C PRO A 185 -10.10 4.96 1.09
N VAL A 186 -9.30 5.92 0.63
CA VAL A 186 -7.88 5.75 0.30
C VAL A 186 -7.10 6.90 0.92
N ARG A 187 -6.28 6.60 1.92
CA ARG A 187 -5.38 7.58 2.55
C ARG A 187 -3.97 7.42 2.00
N ILE A 188 -3.39 8.49 1.50
CA ILE A 188 -2.01 8.54 1.02
C ILE A 188 -1.18 9.36 2.00
N ILE A 189 -0.14 8.74 2.58
CA ILE A 189 0.73 9.33 3.60
C ILE A 189 2.18 9.44 3.10
N ARG A 190 2.97 10.28 3.80
CA ARG A 190 4.41 10.45 3.60
C ARG A 190 5.18 10.05 4.84
#